data_bd0dfd77a51b92439d89188cef03e91d
#
_entry.id   bd0dfd77a51b92439d89188cef03e91d
#
_cell.length_a   1.000
_cell.length_b   1.000
_cell.length_c   1.000
_cell.angle_alpha   90.00
_cell.angle_beta   90.00
_cell.angle_gamma   90.00
#
_symmetry.space_group_name_H-M   'P 1'
#
loop_
_entity.id
_entity.type
_entity.pdbx_description
1 polymer ?
#
loop_
_entity_poly.entity_id
_entity_poly.type
_entity_poly.pdbx_seq_one_letter_code
_entity_poly.pdbx_strand_id
1 'polypeptide(L)'
;IEGSKEIFFAIISTTITLVAVFFPIVFMEGTTGRLFREFSIVVSGSVIISSFAALTFTPMLATKLLKRRKEQNWFYRKTEPFFEGLNKGYSKLLDAFLNKRRWAWVITAITLTGIFYLWNAIPSEMAPLEDRSRITIRTTGPEGVTYEYMRDYAEDITTTADSIMPDAQAITTRVNSSNGNIQITLKDLKDRDYSQMEVAERLSKVVQKKTKARAFGQQQSTFGGRRGGMPVQYVIQATNIEKLEKVLPVFMAKVYESPVFQMADVNLKFSKPEARISINRDKANVMGVNTRDIAQTL
;
A
#
# COMPACT_ATOMS: atom_id res chain seq x y z
N ILE A 1 44.84 -22.24 -6.27
CA ILE A 1 44.64 -22.27 -4.80
C ILE A 1 44.83 -20.88 -4.19
N GLU A 2 45.85 -20.08 -4.61
CA GLU A 2 46.09 -18.73 -4.07
C GLU A 2 44.98 -17.77 -4.44
N GLY A 3 44.58 -17.66 -5.70
CA GLY A 3 43.46 -16.80 -6.12
C GLY A 3 42.12 -17.16 -5.47
N SER A 4 41.89 -18.40 -5.08
CA SER A 4 40.70 -18.81 -4.35
C SER A 4 40.69 -18.31 -2.90
N LYS A 5 41.86 -18.18 -2.27
CA LYS A 5 42.01 -17.64 -0.91
C LYS A 5 41.76 -16.13 -0.86
N GLU A 6 42.21 -15.40 -1.87
CA GLU A 6 41.97 -13.93 -1.95
C GLU A 6 40.51 -13.60 -2.09
N ILE A 7 39.77 -14.39 -2.90
CA ILE A 7 38.33 -14.16 -3.14
C ILE A 7 37.47 -14.60 -1.94
N PHE A 8 37.95 -15.58 -1.15
CA PHE A 8 37.21 -16.18 -0.04
C PHE A 8 36.69 -15.13 0.97
N PHE A 9 37.60 -14.29 1.47
CA PHE A 9 37.24 -13.25 2.44
C PHE A 9 36.31 -12.19 1.84
N ALA A 10 36.49 -11.86 0.58
CA ALA A 10 35.62 -10.90 -0.10
C ALA A 10 34.17 -11.44 -0.23
N ILE A 11 34.00 -12.70 -0.63
CA ILE A 11 32.67 -13.33 -0.75
C ILE A 11 32.01 -13.46 0.62
N ILE A 12 32.72 -13.90 1.65
CA ILE A 12 32.15 -14.00 3.00
C ILE A 12 31.75 -12.62 3.53
N SER A 13 32.62 -11.62 3.38
CA SER A 13 32.35 -10.27 3.85
C SER A 13 31.10 -9.66 3.16
N THR A 14 31.00 -9.81 1.85
CA THR A 14 29.81 -9.34 1.11
C THR A 14 28.55 -10.11 1.49
N THR A 15 28.65 -11.42 1.72
CA THR A 15 27.51 -12.25 2.17
C THR A 15 27.01 -11.80 3.54
N ILE A 16 27.94 -11.62 4.51
CA ILE A 16 27.59 -11.14 5.85
C ILE A 16 26.95 -9.76 5.77
N THR A 17 27.49 -8.86 4.96
CA THR A 17 26.94 -7.51 4.79
C THR A 17 25.53 -7.55 4.23
N LEU A 18 25.25 -8.35 3.20
CA LEU A 18 23.92 -8.50 2.63
C LEU A 18 22.93 -9.09 3.64
N VAL A 19 23.31 -10.15 4.34
CA VAL A 19 22.47 -10.75 5.39
C VAL A 19 22.19 -9.73 6.50
N ALA A 20 23.21 -8.98 6.95
CA ALA A 20 23.06 -7.97 7.98
C ALA A 20 22.11 -6.84 7.59
N VAL A 21 22.00 -6.48 6.31
CA VAL A 21 21.04 -5.49 5.81
C VAL A 21 19.60 -6.02 5.86
N PHE A 22 19.39 -7.29 5.52
CA PHE A 22 18.05 -7.89 5.51
C PHE A 22 17.59 -8.38 6.88
N PHE A 23 18.50 -8.68 7.80
CA PHE A 23 18.20 -9.24 9.11
C PHE A 23 17.26 -8.37 9.96
N PRO A 24 17.42 -7.03 10.06
CA PRO A 24 16.50 -6.20 10.83
C PRO A 24 15.06 -6.22 10.33
N ILE A 25 14.85 -6.45 9.04
CA ILE A 25 13.52 -6.47 8.41
C ILE A 25 12.69 -7.66 8.93
N VAL A 26 13.35 -8.75 9.33
CA VAL A 26 12.68 -9.94 9.90
C VAL A 26 11.91 -9.60 11.19
N PHE A 27 12.36 -8.59 11.94
CA PHE A 27 11.77 -8.16 13.20
C PHE A 27 10.74 -7.03 13.04
N MET A 28 10.52 -6.55 11.83
CA MET A 28 9.50 -5.52 11.60
C MET A 28 8.10 -6.07 11.87
N GLU A 29 7.28 -5.28 12.56
CA GLU A 29 5.89 -5.59 12.84
C GLU A 29 4.93 -4.99 11.80
N GLY A 30 3.67 -5.42 11.84
CA GLY A 30 2.62 -4.92 10.98
C GLY A 30 2.56 -5.61 9.61
N THR A 31 1.76 -5.06 8.71
CA THR A 31 1.51 -5.62 7.37
C THR A 31 2.76 -5.60 6.51
N THR A 32 3.50 -4.50 6.57
CA THR A 32 4.78 -4.31 5.86
C THR A 32 5.82 -5.31 6.34
N GLY A 33 5.97 -5.45 7.66
CA GLY A 33 6.90 -6.43 8.23
C GLY A 33 6.58 -7.86 7.83
N ARG A 34 5.30 -8.23 7.81
CA ARG A 34 4.88 -9.56 7.39
C ARG A 34 5.23 -9.85 5.93
N LEU A 35 5.01 -8.88 5.03
CA LEU A 35 5.33 -8.99 3.62
C LEU A 35 6.84 -9.12 3.38
N PHE A 36 7.63 -8.25 4.01
CA PHE A 36 9.07 -8.20 3.79
C PHE A 36 9.86 -9.25 4.57
N ARG A 37 9.29 -9.83 5.63
CA ARG A 37 9.91 -10.92 6.40
C ARG A 37 10.22 -12.14 5.54
N GLU A 38 9.21 -12.63 4.81
CA GLU A 38 9.39 -13.79 3.93
C GLU A 38 10.42 -13.50 2.84
N PHE A 39 10.32 -12.33 2.22
CA PHE A 39 11.30 -11.88 1.22
C PHE A 39 12.73 -11.85 1.81
N SER A 40 12.91 -11.26 2.98
CA SER A 40 14.23 -11.12 3.63
C SER A 40 14.85 -12.48 3.98
N ILE A 41 14.05 -13.42 4.47
CA ILE A 41 14.52 -14.78 4.79
C ILE A 41 14.93 -15.51 3.50
N VAL A 42 14.12 -15.44 2.45
CA VAL A 42 14.42 -16.12 1.18
C VAL A 42 15.67 -15.54 0.52
N VAL A 43 15.78 -14.20 0.46
CA VAL A 43 16.95 -13.53 -0.12
C VAL A 43 18.22 -13.85 0.67
N SER A 44 18.17 -13.72 1.99
CA SER A 44 19.33 -14.03 2.85
C SER A 44 19.77 -15.50 2.70
N GLY A 45 18.83 -16.43 2.73
CA GLY A 45 19.09 -17.85 2.52
C GLY A 45 19.68 -18.14 1.14
N SER A 46 19.12 -17.54 0.09
CA SER A 46 19.63 -17.69 -1.28
C SER A 46 21.04 -17.16 -1.45
N VAL A 47 21.37 -16.01 -0.84
CA VAL A 47 22.73 -15.43 -0.86
C VAL A 47 23.71 -16.32 -0.14
N ILE A 48 23.36 -16.90 1.02
CA ILE A 48 24.23 -17.83 1.76
C ILE A 48 24.51 -19.09 0.92
N ILE A 49 23.47 -19.70 0.35
CA ILE A 49 23.60 -20.90 -0.50
C ILE A 49 24.44 -20.59 -1.74
N SER A 50 24.17 -19.44 -2.39
CA SER A 50 24.93 -18.98 -3.56
C SER A 50 26.41 -18.79 -3.24
N SER A 51 26.73 -18.19 -2.10
CA SER A 51 28.10 -18.00 -1.64
C SER A 51 28.81 -19.32 -1.37
N PHE A 52 28.13 -20.26 -0.75
CA PHE A 52 28.66 -21.62 -0.55
C PHE A 52 28.90 -22.30 -1.88
N ALA A 53 27.96 -22.23 -2.82
CA ALA A 53 28.16 -22.79 -4.16
C ALA A 53 29.32 -22.11 -4.90
N ALA A 54 29.45 -20.79 -4.85
CA ALA A 54 30.54 -20.06 -5.49
C ALA A 54 31.92 -20.45 -4.92
N LEU A 55 32.00 -20.59 -3.61
CA LEU A 55 33.29 -20.99 -2.94
C LEU A 55 33.69 -22.44 -3.19
N THR A 56 32.72 -23.32 -3.46
CA THR A 56 32.99 -24.76 -3.70
C THR A 56 33.09 -25.08 -5.18
N PHE A 57 32.09 -24.70 -5.98
CA PHE A 57 32.02 -25.08 -7.39
C PHE A 57 33.00 -24.30 -8.29
N THR A 58 33.16 -22.99 -8.03
CA THR A 58 33.99 -22.15 -8.90
C THR A 58 35.46 -22.61 -8.91
N PRO A 59 36.15 -22.86 -7.77
CA PRO A 59 37.48 -23.37 -7.79
C PRO A 59 37.58 -24.78 -8.42
N MET A 60 36.60 -25.66 -8.14
CA MET A 60 36.58 -27.00 -8.71
C MET A 60 36.44 -26.96 -10.24
N LEU A 61 35.52 -26.15 -10.75
CA LEU A 61 35.33 -25.98 -12.20
C LEU A 61 36.56 -25.34 -12.85
N ALA A 62 37.14 -24.33 -12.20
CA ALA A 62 38.35 -23.68 -12.69
C ALA A 62 39.51 -24.67 -12.89
N THR A 63 39.71 -25.62 -11.98
CA THR A 63 40.76 -26.64 -12.10
C THR A 63 40.49 -27.65 -13.23
N LYS A 64 39.20 -27.93 -13.52
CA LYS A 64 38.81 -28.88 -14.56
C LYS A 64 38.70 -28.27 -15.96
N LEU A 65 38.19 -27.06 -16.05
CA LEU A 65 37.86 -26.42 -17.33
C LEU A 65 38.96 -25.50 -17.86
N LEU A 66 39.72 -24.85 -16.96
CA LEU A 66 40.80 -23.95 -17.36
C LEU A 66 42.03 -24.74 -17.71
N LYS A 67 42.30 -24.88 -18.98
CA LYS A 67 43.58 -25.43 -19.48
C LYS A 67 44.53 -24.27 -19.79
N ARG A 68 45.76 -24.34 -19.30
CA ARG A 68 46.80 -23.36 -19.61
C ARG A 68 47.19 -23.52 -21.11
N ARG A 69 46.64 -22.62 -21.94
CA ARG A 69 46.99 -22.56 -23.38
C ARG A 69 48.33 -21.82 -23.51
N LYS A 70 49.24 -22.40 -24.24
CA LYS A 70 50.55 -21.80 -24.55
C LYS A 70 50.47 -20.75 -25.66
N GLU A 71 49.44 -20.80 -26.51
CA GLU A 71 49.25 -19.89 -27.62
C GLU A 71 47.98 -19.07 -27.45
N GLN A 72 48.13 -17.77 -27.66
CA GLN A 72 47.05 -16.84 -27.61
C GLN A 72 46.15 -16.95 -28.86
N ASN A 73 44.86 -17.14 -28.68
CA ASN A 73 43.91 -17.26 -29.75
C ASN A 73 43.78 -15.91 -30.50
N TRP A 74 43.49 -15.90 -31.81
CA TRP A 74 43.29 -14.72 -32.64
C TRP A 74 42.29 -13.72 -32.00
N PHE A 75 41.25 -14.22 -31.40
CA PHE A 75 40.24 -13.40 -30.71
C PHE A 75 40.85 -12.67 -29.52
N TYR A 76 41.67 -13.32 -28.71
CA TYR A 76 42.34 -12.71 -27.59
C TYR A 76 43.26 -11.56 -28.03
N ARG A 77 44.10 -11.81 -29.03
CA ARG A 77 45.02 -10.79 -29.59
C ARG A 77 44.28 -9.55 -30.15
N LYS A 78 43.03 -9.71 -30.64
CA LYS A 78 42.22 -8.61 -31.19
C LYS A 78 41.50 -7.82 -30.06
N THR A 79 41.14 -8.47 -28.98
CA THR A 79 40.41 -7.84 -27.84
C THR A 79 41.36 -7.31 -26.75
N GLU A 80 42.54 -7.85 -26.62
CA GLU A 80 43.55 -7.45 -25.61
C GLU A 80 43.85 -5.93 -25.61
N PRO A 81 44.11 -5.27 -26.75
CA PRO A 81 44.38 -3.83 -26.77
C PRO A 81 43.23 -2.99 -26.23
N PHE A 82 41.98 -3.44 -26.44
CA PHE A 82 40.82 -2.78 -25.87
C PHE A 82 40.80 -2.85 -24.35
N PHE A 83 41.03 -4.05 -23.80
CA PHE A 83 41.07 -4.24 -22.34
C PHE A 83 42.26 -3.56 -21.68
N GLU A 84 43.41 -3.58 -22.36
CA GLU A 84 44.58 -2.79 -21.89
C GLU A 84 44.32 -1.28 -21.91
N GLY A 85 43.67 -0.79 -22.97
CA GLY A 85 43.27 0.63 -23.06
C GLY A 85 42.33 1.01 -21.91
N LEU A 86 41.39 0.14 -21.62
CA LEU A 86 40.40 0.33 -20.53
C LEU A 86 41.11 0.32 -19.15
N ASN A 87 42.05 -0.62 -18.92
CA ASN A 87 42.84 -0.69 -17.71
C ASN A 87 43.73 0.55 -17.53
N LYS A 88 44.43 0.98 -18.58
CA LYS A 88 45.28 2.19 -18.56
C LYS A 88 44.41 3.44 -18.31
N GLY A 89 43.21 3.52 -18.92
CA GLY A 89 42.27 4.61 -18.68
C GLY A 89 41.79 4.64 -17.24
N TYR A 90 41.37 3.50 -16.70
CA TYR A 90 40.99 3.36 -15.30
C TYR A 90 42.10 3.76 -14.33
N SER A 91 43.31 3.22 -14.53
CA SER A 91 44.48 3.55 -13.67
C SER A 91 44.77 5.05 -13.66
N LYS A 92 44.75 5.72 -14.83
CA LYS A 92 44.93 7.18 -14.93
C LYS A 92 43.88 7.96 -14.19
N LEU A 93 42.61 7.57 -14.35
CA LEU A 93 41.49 8.22 -13.66
C LEU A 93 41.57 8.03 -12.14
N LEU A 94 41.93 6.81 -11.72
CA LEU A 94 42.08 6.47 -10.30
C LEU A 94 43.23 7.27 -9.68
N ASP A 95 44.41 7.32 -10.33
CA ASP A 95 45.55 8.10 -9.88
C ASP A 95 45.23 9.60 -9.79
N ALA A 96 44.53 10.16 -10.81
CA ALA A 96 44.10 11.55 -10.79
C ALA A 96 43.13 11.82 -9.65
N PHE A 97 42.21 10.90 -9.36
CA PHE A 97 41.26 11.01 -8.27
C PHE A 97 41.94 10.91 -6.89
N LEU A 98 42.85 9.93 -6.70
CA LEU A 98 43.56 9.76 -5.47
C LEU A 98 44.49 10.93 -5.15
N ASN A 99 45.14 11.50 -6.16
CA ASN A 99 45.96 12.68 -6.01
C ASN A 99 45.16 13.95 -5.63
N LYS A 100 43.88 13.98 -6.01
CA LYS A 100 42.96 15.07 -5.67
C LYS A 100 41.85 14.59 -4.69
N ARG A 101 42.22 13.88 -3.64
CA ARG A 101 41.29 13.28 -2.67
C ARG A 101 40.26 14.27 -2.05
N ARG A 102 40.50 15.58 -2.17
CA ARG A 102 39.50 16.59 -1.77
C ARG A 102 38.21 16.48 -2.59
N TRP A 103 38.29 16.01 -3.85
CA TRP A 103 37.10 15.80 -4.67
C TRP A 103 36.20 14.68 -4.15
N ALA A 104 36.77 13.71 -3.44
CA ALA A 104 35.96 12.69 -2.77
C ALA A 104 34.99 13.31 -1.77
N TRP A 105 35.46 14.27 -0.96
CA TRP A 105 34.60 15.00 -0.02
C TRP A 105 33.53 15.84 -0.71
N VAL A 106 33.86 16.47 -1.83
CA VAL A 106 32.89 17.27 -2.62
C VAL A 106 31.81 16.35 -3.20
N ILE A 107 32.18 15.21 -3.78
CA ILE A 107 31.22 14.25 -4.32
C ILE A 107 30.34 13.70 -3.20
N THR A 108 30.94 13.33 -2.07
CA THR A 108 30.18 12.84 -0.91
C THR A 108 29.19 13.91 -0.40
N ALA A 109 29.62 15.16 -0.29
CA ALA A 109 28.76 16.26 0.13
C ALA A 109 27.58 16.48 -0.83
N ILE A 110 27.85 16.47 -2.15
CA ILE A 110 26.82 16.58 -3.17
C ILE A 110 25.83 15.41 -3.08
N THR A 111 26.33 14.19 -2.92
CA THR A 111 25.48 12.99 -2.79
C THR A 111 24.61 13.06 -1.55
N LEU A 112 25.17 13.42 -0.39
CA LEU A 112 24.41 13.55 0.86
C LEU A 112 23.35 14.67 0.77
N THR A 113 23.70 15.80 0.17
CA THR A 113 22.75 16.90 -0.08
C THR A 113 21.63 16.45 -1.03
N GLY A 114 21.99 15.72 -2.09
CA GLY A 114 21.01 15.12 -3.01
C GLY A 114 20.06 14.14 -2.33
N ILE A 115 20.59 13.27 -1.48
CA ILE A 115 19.79 12.32 -0.68
C ILE A 115 18.82 13.09 0.23
N PHE A 116 19.30 14.09 0.96
CA PHE A 116 18.47 14.90 1.85
C PHE A 116 17.35 15.64 1.08
N TYR A 117 17.68 16.21 -0.07
CA TYR A 117 16.71 16.88 -0.93
C TYR A 117 15.65 15.90 -1.46
N LEU A 118 16.06 14.77 -2.00
CA LEU A 118 15.15 13.74 -2.53
C LEU A 118 14.29 13.12 -1.43
N TRP A 119 14.84 12.91 -0.23
CA TRP A 119 14.08 12.41 0.91
C TRP A 119 12.88 13.28 1.29
N ASN A 120 13.05 14.61 1.17
CA ASN A 120 11.95 15.55 1.44
C ASN A 120 11.02 15.77 0.23
N ALA A 121 11.52 15.59 -0.98
CA ALA A 121 10.76 15.83 -2.21
C ALA A 121 9.92 14.64 -2.65
N ILE A 122 10.33 13.42 -2.34
CA ILE A 122 9.63 12.21 -2.77
C ILE A 122 8.58 11.84 -1.71
N PRO A 123 7.29 11.76 -2.06
CA PRO A 123 6.25 11.30 -1.16
C PRO A 123 6.53 9.86 -0.73
N SER A 124 6.34 9.61 0.58
CA SER A 124 6.51 8.26 1.15
C SER A 124 5.25 7.43 0.92
N GLU A 125 5.30 6.54 -0.04
CA GLU A 125 4.23 5.60 -0.35
C GLU A 125 4.72 4.16 -0.21
N MET A 126 3.86 3.27 0.30
CA MET A 126 4.19 1.85 0.41
C MET A 126 4.23 1.18 -0.96
N ALA A 127 3.31 1.56 -1.83
CA ALA A 127 3.29 1.22 -3.24
C ALA A 127 2.37 2.18 -3.99
N PRO A 128 2.69 2.56 -5.24
CA PRO A 128 1.79 3.36 -6.06
C PRO A 128 0.48 2.60 -6.30
N LEU A 129 -0.60 3.36 -6.44
CA LEU A 129 -1.89 2.80 -6.81
C LEU A 129 -1.80 2.23 -8.23
N GLU A 130 -2.01 0.94 -8.35
CA GLU A 130 -2.09 0.27 -9.64
C GLU A 130 -3.44 0.50 -10.28
N ASP A 131 -3.44 0.71 -11.59
CA ASP A 131 -4.66 0.70 -12.38
C ASP A 131 -5.13 -0.75 -12.57
N ARG A 132 -6.17 -1.12 -11.82
CA ARG A 132 -6.79 -2.45 -11.86
C ARG A 132 -8.11 -2.46 -12.61
N SER A 133 -8.38 -1.41 -13.34
CA SER A 133 -9.65 -1.23 -14.07
C SER A 133 -10.89 -1.34 -13.19
N ARG A 134 -10.78 -0.97 -11.90
CA ARG A 134 -11.86 -1.16 -10.94
C ARG A 134 -11.96 0.00 -9.94
N ILE A 135 -13.11 0.64 -9.89
CA ILE A 135 -13.43 1.72 -8.96
C ILE A 135 -14.59 1.28 -8.08
N THR A 136 -14.52 1.57 -6.80
CA THR A 136 -15.59 1.26 -5.84
C THR A 136 -16.11 2.55 -5.24
N ILE A 137 -17.42 2.83 -5.36
CA ILE A 137 -18.08 3.91 -4.66
C ILE A 137 -18.80 3.30 -3.46
N ARG A 138 -18.47 3.81 -2.28
CA ARG A 138 -19.20 3.47 -1.05
C ARG A 138 -20.17 4.55 -0.73
N THR A 139 -21.40 4.14 -0.41
CA THR A 139 -22.44 5.02 0.07
C THR A 139 -22.80 4.62 1.50
N THR A 140 -22.99 5.61 2.36
CA THR A 140 -23.42 5.43 3.75
C THR A 140 -24.58 6.38 4.01
N GLY A 141 -25.73 5.82 4.31
CA GLY A 141 -26.93 6.57 4.64
C GLY A 141 -26.89 7.15 6.06
N PRO A 142 -27.77 8.11 6.36
CA PRO A 142 -28.08 8.51 7.72
C PRO A 142 -28.57 7.32 8.56
N GLU A 143 -28.45 7.38 9.88
CA GLU A 143 -28.98 6.34 10.75
C GLU A 143 -30.50 6.25 10.68
N GLY A 144 -31.02 5.03 10.62
CA GLY A 144 -32.47 4.77 10.59
C GLY A 144 -33.15 4.89 9.24
N VAL A 145 -32.39 5.09 8.14
CA VAL A 145 -32.98 5.10 6.79
C VAL A 145 -33.45 3.71 6.36
N THR A 146 -34.47 3.69 5.50
CA THR A 146 -35.01 2.45 4.95
C THR A 146 -34.15 1.93 3.78
N TYR A 147 -34.35 0.66 3.44
CA TYR A 147 -33.73 0.06 2.27
C TYR A 147 -34.08 0.81 0.98
N GLU A 148 -35.33 1.20 0.82
CA GLU A 148 -35.84 1.93 -0.36
C GLU A 148 -35.07 3.24 -0.55
N TYR A 149 -34.90 4.01 0.53
CA TYR A 149 -34.09 5.24 0.48
C TYR A 149 -32.69 5.02 -0.03
N MET A 150 -32.03 3.98 0.49
CA MET A 150 -30.65 3.66 0.07
C MET A 150 -30.59 3.10 -1.34
N ARG A 151 -31.60 2.32 -1.76
CA ARG A 151 -31.73 1.81 -3.13
C ARG A 151 -31.85 2.97 -4.11
N ASP A 152 -32.79 3.89 -3.88
CA ASP A 152 -33.04 5.04 -4.78
C ASP A 152 -31.80 5.96 -4.86
N TYR A 153 -31.09 6.13 -3.75
CA TYR A 153 -29.84 6.88 -3.74
C TYR A 153 -28.71 6.16 -4.51
N ALA A 154 -28.57 4.86 -4.32
CA ALA A 154 -27.54 4.08 -5.01
C ALA A 154 -27.83 3.99 -6.53
N GLU A 155 -29.11 3.93 -6.93
CA GLU A 155 -29.54 3.98 -8.32
C GLU A 155 -29.23 5.33 -8.96
N ASP A 156 -29.47 6.44 -8.26
CA ASP A 156 -29.09 7.79 -8.71
C ASP A 156 -27.56 7.93 -8.90
N ILE A 157 -26.75 7.35 -8.01
CA ILE A 157 -25.29 7.30 -8.16
C ILE A 157 -24.90 6.43 -9.35
N THR A 158 -25.52 5.26 -9.50
CA THR A 158 -25.26 4.33 -10.60
C THR A 158 -25.55 4.97 -11.96
N THR A 159 -26.70 5.61 -12.11
CA THR A 159 -27.09 6.35 -13.32
C THR A 159 -26.11 7.50 -13.63
N THR A 160 -25.68 8.20 -12.59
CA THR A 160 -24.68 9.26 -12.71
C THR A 160 -23.33 8.70 -13.17
N ALA A 161 -22.91 7.57 -12.60
CA ALA A 161 -21.67 6.91 -12.99
C ALA A 161 -21.71 6.41 -14.45
N ASP A 162 -22.84 5.85 -14.86
CA ASP A 162 -23.08 5.38 -16.24
C ASP A 162 -23.04 6.55 -17.24
N SER A 163 -23.65 7.69 -16.90
CA SER A 163 -23.60 8.90 -17.74
C SER A 163 -22.19 9.48 -17.91
N ILE A 164 -21.32 9.33 -16.92
CA ILE A 164 -19.93 9.81 -16.98
C ILE A 164 -19.05 8.82 -17.76
N MET A 165 -19.41 7.52 -17.72
CA MET A 165 -18.63 6.44 -18.32
C MET A 165 -19.53 5.44 -19.05
N PRO A 166 -20.08 5.83 -20.19
CA PRO A 166 -20.96 4.94 -20.95
C PRO A 166 -20.23 3.72 -21.54
N ASP A 167 -18.91 3.72 -21.53
CA ASP A 167 -18.04 2.64 -22.00
C ASP A 167 -17.52 1.72 -20.88
N ALA A 168 -18.04 1.86 -19.64
CA ALA A 168 -17.74 0.94 -18.56
C ALA A 168 -18.16 -0.49 -18.92
N GLN A 169 -17.32 -1.47 -18.62
CA GLN A 169 -17.60 -2.87 -18.92
C GLN A 169 -18.77 -3.41 -18.11
N ALA A 170 -18.85 -3.03 -16.83
CA ALA A 170 -19.94 -3.40 -15.93
C ALA A 170 -20.04 -2.46 -14.74
N ILE A 171 -21.26 -2.20 -14.29
CA ILE A 171 -21.55 -1.52 -13.02
C ILE A 171 -22.37 -2.46 -12.15
N THR A 172 -21.85 -2.82 -10.98
CA THR A 172 -22.53 -3.71 -10.05
C THR A 172 -22.85 -2.96 -8.77
N THR A 173 -24.13 -2.86 -8.45
CA THR A 173 -24.62 -2.15 -7.26
C THR A 173 -25.15 -3.15 -6.24
N ARG A 174 -24.66 -3.06 -5.01
CA ARG A 174 -25.13 -3.81 -3.84
C ARG A 174 -25.58 -2.83 -2.77
N VAL A 175 -26.80 -2.99 -2.29
CA VAL A 175 -27.39 -2.09 -1.31
C VAL A 175 -27.89 -2.88 -0.10
N ASN A 176 -27.67 -2.34 1.07
CA ASN A 176 -28.24 -2.76 2.35
C ASN A 176 -29.02 -1.56 2.92
N SER A 177 -29.71 -1.76 4.03
CA SER A 177 -30.53 -0.72 4.67
C SER A 177 -29.76 0.56 5.07
N SER A 178 -28.46 0.48 5.30
CA SER A 178 -27.66 1.64 5.74
C SER A 178 -26.46 1.94 4.84
N ASN A 179 -26.06 1.00 3.98
CA ASN A 179 -24.87 1.12 3.16
C ASN A 179 -25.10 0.62 1.74
N GLY A 180 -24.40 1.22 0.79
CA GLY A 180 -24.33 0.74 -0.59
C GLY A 180 -22.88 0.62 -1.04
N ASN A 181 -22.66 -0.28 -1.98
CA ASN A 181 -21.38 -0.49 -2.63
C ASN A 181 -21.61 -0.59 -4.14
N ILE A 182 -21.08 0.36 -4.88
CA ILE A 182 -21.20 0.43 -6.34
C ILE A 182 -19.81 0.16 -6.88
N GLN A 183 -19.64 -0.95 -7.56
CA GLN A 183 -18.40 -1.36 -8.17
C GLN A 183 -18.48 -1.15 -9.69
N ILE A 184 -17.59 -0.33 -10.20
CA ILE A 184 -17.46 0.00 -11.62
C ILE A 184 -16.24 -0.74 -12.14
N THR A 185 -16.43 -1.57 -13.14
CA THR A 185 -15.37 -2.26 -13.86
C THR A 185 -15.15 -1.54 -15.18
N LEU A 186 -13.95 -1.01 -15.38
CA LEU A 186 -13.53 -0.34 -16.60
C LEU A 186 -13.03 -1.37 -17.60
N LYS A 187 -12.95 -0.99 -18.88
CA LYS A 187 -12.21 -1.76 -19.88
C LYS A 187 -10.74 -1.88 -19.49
N ASP A 188 -10.05 -2.85 -20.07
CA ASP A 188 -8.63 -3.00 -19.86
C ASP A 188 -7.87 -1.72 -20.25
N LEU A 189 -6.76 -1.43 -19.57
CA LEU A 189 -5.97 -0.21 -19.77
C LEU A 189 -5.51 -0.04 -21.24
N LYS A 190 -5.39 -1.14 -21.99
CA LYS A 190 -5.02 -1.14 -23.40
C LYS A 190 -6.14 -0.65 -24.32
N ASP A 191 -7.38 -0.74 -23.87
CA ASP A 191 -8.59 -0.47 -24.66
C ASP A 191 -9.25 0.87 -24.27
N ARG A 192 -8.53 1.74 -23.53
CA ARG A 192 -9.01 3.06 -23.07
C ARG A 192 -7.87 4.07 -23.02
N ASP A 193 -8.20 5.34 -23.26
CA ASP A 193 -7.26 6.47 -23.28
C ASP A 193 -7.16 7.23 -21.95
N TYR A 194 -7.85 6.77 -20.90
CA TYR A 194 -7.90 7.41 -19.59
C TYR A 194 -7.48 6.46 -18.47
N SER A 195 -6.92 7.01 -17.40
CA SER A 195 -6.51 6.22 -16.22
C SER A 195 -7.67 6.01 -15.25
N GLN A 196 -7.60 4.93 -14.46
CA GLN A 196 -8.52 4.70 -13.34
C GLN A 196 -8.53 5.87 -12.35
N MET A 197 -7.37 6.51 -12.14
CA MET A 197 -7.23 7.65 -11.21
C MET A 197 -8.02 8.86 -11.67
N GLU A 198 -7.93 9.22 -12.95
CA GLU A 198 -8.69 10.35 -13.53
C GLU A 198 -10.19 10.14 -13.40
N VAL A 199 -10.65 8.92 -13.68
CA VAL A 199 -12.07 8.58 -13.56
C VAL A 199 -12.51 8.63 -12.11
N ALA A 200 -11.73 8.06 -11.18
CA ALA A 200 -12.05 8.09 -9.76
C ALA A 200 -12.14 9.52 -9.22
N GLU A 201 -11.29 10.43 -9.67
CA GLU A 201 -11.34 11.84 -9.29
C GLU A 201 -12.58 12.54 -9.84
N ARG A 202 -12.91 12.34 -11.13
CA ARG A 202 -14.13 12.89 -11.75
C ARG A 202 -15.38 12.41 -11.04
N LEU A 203 -15.48 11.11 -10.78
CA LEU A 203 -16.60 10.51 -10.06
C LEU A 203 -16.70 11.05 -8.64
N SER A 204 -15.60 11.14 -7.91
CA SER A 204 -15.58 11.66 -6.54
C SER A 204 -16.13 13.09 -6.49
N LYS A 205 -15.72 13.97 -7.41
CA LYS A 205 -16.21 15.36 -7.48
C LYS A 205 -17.72 15.45 -7.72
N VAL A 206 -18.28 14.57 -8.55
CA VAL A 206 -19.72 14.57 -8.87
C VAL A 206 -20.52 13.94 -7.73
N VAL A 207 -20.06 12.83 -7.20
CA VAL A 207 -20.75 12.08 -6.16
C VAL A 207 -20.78 12.85 -4.84
N GLN A 208 -19.71 13.59 -4.49
CA GLN A 208 -19.68 14.45 -3.29
C GLN A 208 -20.70 15.59 -3.31
N LYS A 209 -21.16 16.03 -4.49
CA LYS A 209 -22.23 17.04 -4.61
C LYS A 209 -23.61 16.50 -4.26
N LYS A 210 -23.79 15.19 -4.17
CA LYS A 210 -25.06 14.56 -3.84
C LYS A 210 -25.20 14.43 -2.33
N THR A 211 -26.11 15.21 -1.74
CA THR A 211 -26.23 15.42 -0.28
C THR A 211 -27.18 14.47 0.44
N LYS A 212 -27.95 13.63 -0.27
CA LYS A 212 -28.92 12.70 0.34
C LYS A 212 -28.29 11.66 1.26
N ALA A 213 -27.11 11.19 0.91
CA ALA A 213 -26.29 10.30 1.73
C ALA A 213 -24.82 10.59 1.46
N ARG A 214 -23.92 10.05 2.28
CA ARG A 214 -22.47 10.19 2.04
C ARG A 214 -22.03 9.17 1.01
N ALA A 215 -21.31 9.63 0.00
CA ALA A 215 -20.74 8.76 -1.01
C ALA A 215 -19.30 9.18 -1.33
N PHE A 216 -18.44 8.21 -1.48
CA PHE A 216 -17.04 8.46 -1.83
C PHE A 216 -16.47 7.34 -2.72
N GLY A 217 -15.70 7.77 -3.71
CA GLY A 217 -14.96 6.86 -4.57
C GLY A 217 -13.71 6.35 -3.85
N GLN A 218 -13.54 5.06 -3.82
CA GLN A 218 -12.36 4.41 -3.24
C GLN A 218 -11.64 3.58 -4.29
N GLN A 219 -10.35 3.78 -4.41
CA GLN A 219 -9.48 2.91 -5.17
C GLN A 219 -8.91 1.83 -4.24
N GLN A 220 -8.76 0.63 -4.77
CA GLN A 220 -8.21 -0.47 -4.01
C GLN A 220 -6.69 -0.28 -3.89
N SER A 221 -6.17 -0.21 -2.65
CA SER A 221 -4.72 -0.14 -2.45
C SER A 221 -4.04 -1.41 -2.93
N THR A 222 -2.83 -1.28 -3.48
CA THR A 222 -2.03 -2.39 -4.02
C THR A 222 -1.66 -3.40 -2.93
N PHE A 223 -1.34 -2.92 -1.74
CA PHE A 223 -0.96 -3.74 -0.59
C PHE A 223 -1.79 -3.44 0.66
N GLY A 224 -2.15 -4.48 1.39
CA GLY A 224 -2.55 -4.44 2.80
C GLY A 224 -3.86 -3.75 3.15
N GLY A 225 -4.65 -3.34 2.18
CA GLY A 225 -5.98 -2.80 2.44
C GLY A 225 -6.91 -3.88 2.98
N ARG A 226 -7.34 -3.79 4.23
CA ARG A 226 -8.53 -4.52 4.69
C ARG A 226 -9.66 -4.17 3.73
N ARG A 227 -10.38 -5.19 3.24
CA ARG A 227 -11.53 -4.99 2.35
C ARG A 227 -12.43 -3.89 2.92
N GLY A 228 -12.28 -2.68 2.40
CA GLY A 228 -13.24 -1.64 2.56
C GLY A 228 -13.07 -0.60 3.67
N GLY A 229 -11.91 -0.42 4.26
CA GLY A 229 -11.62 0.68 5.17
C GLY A 229 -11.03 1.92 4.48
N MET A 230 -11.16 3.10 5.08
CA MET A 230 -10.41 4.29 4.68
C MET A 230 -8.90 4.05 4.88
N PRO A 231 -8.02 4.73 4.10
CA PRO A 231 -6.57 4.55 4.17
C PRO A 231 -6.00 4.79 5.58
N VAL A 232 -6.54 5.79 6.28
CA VAL A 232 -6.18 6.12 7.65
C VAL A 232 -7.31 5.67 8.56
N GLN A 233 -7.00 4.82 9.54
CA GLN A 233 -7.93 4.34 10.55
C GLN A 233 -7.40 4.69 11.93
N TYR A 234 -8.17 5.46 12.67
CA TYR A 234 -7.84 5.86 14.02
C TYR A 234 -8.83 5.23 15.02
N VAL A 235 -8.32 4.62 16.08
CA VAL A 235 -9.15 3.97 17.09
C VAL A 235 -9.13 4.80 18.36
N ILE A 236 -10.29 5.33 18.75
CA ILE A 236 -10.48 6.05 20.01
C ILE A 236 -11.09 5.08 21.01
N GLN A 237 -10.44 4.92 22.16
CA GLN A 237 -10.89 4.05 23.23
C GLN A 237 -11.25 4.89 24.46
N ALA A 238 -12.35 4.52 25.11
CA ALA A 238 -12.75 5.11 26.37
C ALA A 238 -13.31 4.02 27.31
N THR A 239 -13.33 4.33 28.60
CA THR A 239 -13.81 3.41 29.65
C THR A 239 -15.33 3.25 29.66
N ASN A 240 -16.06 4.26 29.15
CA ASN A 240 -17.52 4.25 29.04
C ASN A 240 -17.97 5.01 27.78
N ILE A 241 -19.20 4.73 27.36
CA ILE A 241 -19.78 5.25 26.12
C ILE A 241 -20.12 6.73 26.22
N GLU A 242 -20.49 7.22 27.42
CA GLU A 242 -20.84 8.62 27.66
C GLU A 242 -19.63 9.57 27.46
N LYS A 243 -18.42 9.07 27.72
CA LYS A 243 -17.18 9.82 27.40
C LYS A 243 -16.96 9.92 25.90
N LEU A 244 -17.22 8.83 25.17
CA LEU A 244 -17.13 8.85 23.69
C LEU A 244 -18.14 9.80 23.09
N GLU A 245 -19.38 9.80 23.60
CA GLU A 245 -20.45 10.71 23.13
C GLU A 245 -20.06 12.19 23.26
N LYS A 246 -19.35 12.56 24.33
CA LYS A 246 -18.89 13.93 24.54
C LYS A 246 -17.64 14.29 23.72
N VAL A 247 -16.70 13.39 23.59
CA VAL A 247 -15.39 13.67 22.97
C VAL A 247 -15.48 13.56 21.45
N LEU A 248 -16.28 12.61 20.93
CA LEU A 248 -16.33 12.32 19.52
C LEU A 248 -16.76 13.51 18.63
N PRO A 249 -17.79 14.30 18.97
CA PRO A 249 -18.16 15.47 18.17
C PRO A 249 -17.05 16.53 18.12
N VAL A 250 -16.38 16.77 19.24
CA VAL A 250 -15.27 17.74 19.32
C VAL A 250 -14.08 17.29 18.47
N PHE A 251 -13.77 16.00 18.53
CA PHE A 251 -12.70 15.41 17.70
C PHE A 251 -13.03 15.53 16.22
N MET A 252 -14.25 15.13 15.83
CA MET A 252 -14.69 15.19 14.42
C MET A 252 -14.73 16.63 13.88
N ALA A 253 -15.14 17.61 14.70
CA ALA A 253 -15.10 19.01 14.30
C ALA A 253 -13.68 19.46 13.91
N LYS A 254 -12.69 19.11 14.73
CA LYS A 254 -11.27 19.42 14.45
C LYS A 254 -10.75 18.68 13.21
N VAL A 255 -11.19 17.45 12.97
CA VAL A 255 -10.83 16.69 11.76
C VAL A 255 -11.40 17.35 10.51
N TYR A 256 -12.64 17.83 10.54
CA TYR A 256 -13.25 18.53 9.41
C TYR A 256 -12.65 19.92 9.14
N GLU A 257 -12.13 20.60 10.16
CA GLU A 257 -11.40 21.86 10.01
C GLU A 257 -10.02 21.68 9.36
N SER A 258 -9.46 20.49 9.42
CA SER A 258 -8.12 20.21 8.90
C SER A 258 -8.14 20.07 7.36
N PRO A 259 -7.33 20.85 6.63
CA PRO A 259 -7.26 20.75 5.17
C PRO A 259 -6.59 19.45 4.69
N VAL A 260 -5.99 18.68 5.59
CA VAL A 260 -5.29 17.41 5.26
C VAL A 260 -6.29 16.29 4.96
N PHE A 261 -7.48 16.31 5.60
CA PHE A 261 -8.48 15.27 5.43
C PHE A 261 -9.56 15.71 4.45
N GLN A 262 -9.62 15.05 3.31
CA GLN A 262 -10.70 15.29 2.34
C GLN A 262 -12.05 14.75 2.83
N MET A 263 -12.03 13.71 3.66
CA MET A 263 -13.18 13.05 4.22
C MET A 263 -12.82 12.34 5.52
N ALA A 264 -13.75 12.36 6.47
CA ALA A 264 -13.69 11.57 7.68
C ALA A 264 -15.05 10.95 7.98
N ASP A 265 -15.08 9.73 8.47
CA ASP A 265 -16.29 9.07 8.95
C ASP A 265 -16.01 8.33 10.25
N VAL A 266 -17.04 8.12 11.04
CA VAL A 266 -16.97 7.46 12.34
C VAL A 266 -17.98 6.30 12.37
N ASN A 267 -17.52 5.15 12.85
CA ASN A 267 -18.37 3.97 12.92
C ASN A 267 -19.45 4.06 14.01
N LEU A 268 -19.13 4.73 15.13
CA LEU A 268 -20.07 4.89 16.24
C LEU A 268 -20.84 6.21 16.06
N LYS A 269 -22.13 6.09 15.83
CA LYS A 269 -23.07 7.22 15.68
C LYS A 269 -24.08 7.18 16.82
N PHE A 270 -24.29 8.31 17.49
CA PHE A 270 -25.25 8.45 18.60
C PHE A 270 -26.60 9.00 18.13
N SER A 271 -26.81 9.12 16.83
CA SER A 271 -28.01 9.74 16.23
C SER A 271 -29.07 8.73 15.80
N LYS A 272 -28.88 7.42 16.12
CA LYS A 272 -29.89 6.42 15.77
C LYS A 272 -31.16 6.65 16.58
N PRO A 273 -32.31 6.88 15.92
CA PRO A 273 -33.57 7.03 16.62
C PRO A 273 -33.96 5.71 17.30
N GLU A 274 -34.30 5.78 18.59
CA GLU A 274 -34.75 4.64 19.36
C GLU A 274 -36.18 4.87 19.82
N ALA A 275 -37.04 3.88 19.63
CA ALA A 275 -38.37 3.87 20.22
C ALA A 275 -38.31 3.21 21.61
N ARG A 276 -38.50 3.98 22.66
CA ARG A 276 -38.55 3.47 24.04
C ARG A 276 -39.98 3.18 24.44
N ILE A 277 -40.32 1.92 24.60
CA ILE A 277 -41.66 1.49 25.03
C ILE A 277 -41.64 1.28 26.51
N SER A 278 -42.48 1.99 27.25
CA SER A 278 -42.68 1.84 28.69
C SER A 278 -44.06 1.22 28.95
N ILE A 279 -44.04 -0.01 29.46
CA ILE A 279 -45.27 -0.74 29.78
C ILE A 279 -45.75 -0.35 31.18
N ASN A 280 -46.95 0.24 31.29
CA ASN A 280 -47.59 0.47 32.59
C ASN A 280 -48.16 -0.86 33.11
N ARG A 281 -47.42 -1.50 34.03
CA ARG A 281 -47.74 -2.82 34.55
C ARG A 281 -49.04 -2.86 35.32
N ASP A 282 -49.36 -1.81 36.08
CA ASP A 282 -50.58 -1.74 36.89
C ASP A 282 -51.80 -1.69 35.99
N LYS A 283 -51.77 -0.89 34.95
CA LYS A 283 -52.85 -0.79 33.98
C LYS A 283 -52.96 -2.06 33.14
N ALA A 284 -51.90 -2.73 32.78
CA ALA A 284 -51.95 -4.00 32.07
C ALA A 284 -52.60 -5.11 32.95
N ASN A 285 -52.25 -5.15 34.22
CA ASN A 285 -52.87 -6.10 35.16
C ASN A 285 -54.35 -5.85 35.36
N VAL A 286 -54.81 -4.60 35.49
CA VAL A 286 -56.23 -4.23 35.57
C VAL A 286 -56.99 -4.66 34.33
N MET A 287 -56.36 -4.60 33.15
CA MET A 287 -56.94 -5.02 31.88
C MET A 287 -56.85 -6.52 31.62
N GLY A 288 -56.23 -7.27 32.53
CA GLY A 288 -56.05 -8.72 32.37
C GLY A 288 -55.01 -9.15 31.31
N VAL A 289 -54.16 -8.20 30.89
CA VAL A 289 -53.14 -8.46 29.86
C VAL A 289 -51.78 -8.69 30.55
N ASN A 290 -51.17 -9.82 30.26
CA ASN A 290 -49.86 -10.15 30.80
C ASN A 290 -48.75 -9.35 30.11
N THR A 291 -47.79 -8.81 30.89
CA THR A 291 -46.68 -8.08 30.36
C THR A 291 -45.85 -8.86 29.33
N ARG A 292 -45.86 -10.23 29.46
CA ARG A 292 -45.19 -11.12 28.51
C ARG A 292 -45.88 -11.06 27.14
N ASP A 293 -47.23 -11.07 27.14
CA ASP A 293 -47.99 -11.05 25.88
C ASP A 293 -47.78 -9.74 25.12
N ILE A 294 -47.71 -8.62 25.84
CA ILE A 294 -47.36 -7.33 25.27
C ILE A 294 -45.95 -7.37 24.65
N ALA A 295 -44.97 -7.95 25.35
CA ALA A 295 -43.57 -8.01 24.89
C ALA A 295 -43.37 -8.99 23.70
N GLN A 296 -44.28 -9.99 23.53
CA GLN A 296 -44.23 -10.92 22.39
C GLN A 296 -44.93 -10.35 21.14
N THR A 297 -45.83 -9.42 21.33
CA THR A 297 -46.58 -8.77 20.23
C THR A 297 -45.83 -7.60 19.63
N LEU A 298 -44.88 -7.03 20.35
CA LEU A 298 -43.96 -5.96 19.92
C LEU A 298 -42.71 -6.52 19.20
#